data_a58af3fb2992ef282541f2c711c4bd70
#
_entry.id   a58af3fb2992ef282541f2c711c4bd70
#
_cell.length_a   1.000
_cell.length_b   1.000
_cell.length_c   1.000
_cell.angle_alpha   90.00
_cell.angle_beta   90.00
_cell.angle_gamma   90.00
#
_symmetry.space_group_name_H-M   'P 1'
#
loop_
_entity.id
_entity.type
_entity.pdbx_description
1 polymer ?
#
loop_
_entity_poly.entity_id
_entity_poly.type
_entity_poly.pdbx_seq_one_letter_code
_entity_poly.pdbx_strand_id
1 'polypeptide(L)'
;MVYIEKEACVNCGTCMRLCPMGVFTRGETGIEIHPHRRCIQCMHCAGACPRKAIRFEELPEEAVYPQLPGEPLEELIQSRRSIRHFSDRLPEKTAVQHALDVAAYAPSGKNQRAFRYTIVWGKNKVEELRDRCMALCREYGEAPELPKLLAKGTDLLTCGAPCMIVVHSPDDCLNPVLDPAIGLAQLELLLVHQGLGTCWGGYLRQVSDRFPEIRSYLGVPEGSHVRCALMVGYAKGEKYLNPVWRPKADALWLEE
;
A
#
# COMPACT_ATOMS: atom_id res chain seq x y z
N MET A 1 0.60 -22.57 -9.00
CA MET A 1 -0.78 -21.95 -8.90
C MET A 1 -1.16 -21.87 -7.41
N VAL A 2 -2.04 -20.90 -6.99
CA VAL A 2 -2.53 -20.84 -5.61
C VAL A 2 -3.70 -21.78 -5.40
N TYR A 3 -3.75 -22.45 -4.24
CA TYR A 3 -4.87 -23.30 -3.83
C TYR A 3 -5.12 -23.20 -2.32
N ILE A 4 -6.20 -23.82 -1.85
CA ILE A 4 -6.60 -23.83 -0.44
C ILE A 4 -6.54 -25.27 0.07
N GLU A 5 -5.79 -25.47 1.15
CA GLU A 5 -5.79 -26.72 1.92
C GLU A 5 -7.14 -26.84 2.64
N LYS A 6 -8.02 -27.68 2.11
CA LYS A 6 -9.42 -27.78 2.56
C LYS A 6 -9.54 -28.24 4.02
N GLU A 7 -8.67 -29.15 4.46
CA GLU A 7 -8.67 -29.67 5.83
C GLU A 7 -8.28 -28.62 6.87
N ALA A 8 -7.38 -27.68 6.49
CA ALA A 8 -6.97 -26.59 7.34
C ALA A 8 -7.93 -25.39 7.29
N CYS A 9 -8.72 -25.26 6.23
CA CYS A 9 -9.55 -24.10 5.96
C CYS A 9 -10.80 -24.07 6.84
N VAL A 10 -10.99 -22.98 7.61
CA VAL A 10 -12.19 -22.74 8.43
C VAL A 10 -13.22 -21.83 7.76
N ASN A 11 -13.11 -21.58 6.47
CA ASN A 11 -14.05 -20.81 5.65
C ASN A 11 -14.34 -19.39 6.16
N CYS A 12 -13.40 -18.75 6.86
CA CYS A 12 -13.58 -17.41 7.46
C CYS A 12 -13.67 -16.27 6.42
N GLY A 13 -13.32 -16.51 5.15
CA GLY A 13 -13.43 -15.55 4.07
C GLY A 13 -12.37 -14.43 4.06
N THR A 14 -11.39 -14.44 4.96
CA THR A 14 -10.36 -13.40 5.03
C THR A 14 -9.58 -13.27 3.72
N CYS A 15 -9.20 -14.39 3.10
CA CYS A 15 -8.51 -14.40 1.80
C CYS A 15 -9.34 -13.74 0.68
N MET A 16 -10.67 -13.90 0.68
CA MET A 16 -11.56 -13.22 -0.28
C MET A 16 -11.53 -11.71 -0.12
N ARG A 17 -11.67 -11.23 1.13
CA ARG A 17 -11.71 -9.78 1.41
C ARG A 17 -10.40 -9.08 1.10
N LEU A 18 -9.26 -9.77 1.30
CA LEU A 18 -7.92 -9.20 1.14
C LEU A 18 -7.36 -9.30 -0.27
N CYS A 19 -7.88 -10.19 -1.11
CA CYS A 19 -7.30 -10.41 -2.43
C CYS A 19 -7.57 -9.24 -3.39
N PRO A 20 -6.56 -8.42 -3.74
CA PRO A 20 -6.75 -7.29 -4.65
C PRO A 20 -7.15 -7.72 -6.07
N MET A 21 -6.89 -8.99 -6.41
CA MET A 21 -7.22 -9.57 -7.71
C MET A 21 -8.53 -10.35 -7.71
N GLY A 22 -9.22 -10.48 -6.56
CA GLY A 22 -10.46 -11.24 -6.42
C GLY A 22 -10.32 -12.73 -6.77
N VAL A 23 -9.16 -13.32 -6.46
CA VAL A 23 -8.85 -14.73 -6.81
C VAL A 23 -9.70 -15.73 -6.04
N PHE A 24 -10.20 -15.36 -4.86
CA PHE A 24 -10.99 -16.24 -4.02
C PHE A 24 -12.49 -15.88 -4.12
N THR A 25 -13.33 -16.90 -4.19
CA THR A 25 -14.79 -16.76 -4.23
C THR A 25 -15.44 -17.71 -3.24
N ARG A 26 -16.72 -17.48 -2.91
CA ARG A 26 -17.49 -18.41 -2.11
C ARG A 26 -18.21 -19.39 -3.04
N GLY A 27 -17.88 -20.65 -2.92
CA GLY A 27 -18.55 -21.76 -3.59
C GLY A 27 -19.50 -22.49 -2.66
N GLU A 28 -20.05 -23.61 -3.15
CA GLU A 28 -21.00 -24.45 -2.40
C GLU A 28 -20.36 -25.11 -1.18
N THR A 29 -19.13 -25.53 -1.28
CA THR A 29 -18.39 -26.25 -0.21
C THR A 29 -17.45 -25.37 0.61
N GLY A 30 -17.46 -24.06 0.38
CA GLY A 30 -16.61 -23.11 1.11
C GLY A 30 -15.88 -22.11 0.22
N ILE A 31 -14.69 -21.70 0.61
CA ILE A 31 -13.87 -20.78 -0.19
C ILE A 31 -13.19 -21.56 -1.33
N GLU A 32 -13.29 -21.02 -2.53
CA GLU A 32 -12.78 -21.61 -3.77
C GLU A 32 -11.95 -20.61 -4.55
N ILE A 33 -11.17 -21.13 -5.54
CA ILE A 33 -10.39 -20.29 -6.46
C ILE A 33 -11.26 -19.92 -7.65
N HIS A 34 -11.34 -18.63 -7.97
CA HIS A 34 -12.08 -18.14 -9.12
C HIS A 34 -11.38 -18.55 -10.43
N PRO A 35 -12.07 -19.26 -11.36
CA PRO A 35 -11.43 -19.91 -12.50
C PRO A 35 -10.76 -18.94 -13.50
N HIS A 36 -11.21 -17.67 -13.55
CA HIS A 36 -10.74 -16.68 -14.52
C HIS A 36 -9.92 -15.55 -13.90
N ARG A 37 -9.51 -15.68 -12.62
CA ARG A 37 -8.70 -14.65 -11.94
C ARG A 37 -7.27 -15.12 -11.75
N ARG A 38 -6.33 -14.27 -12.14
CA ARG A 38 -4.89 -14.57 -12.03
C ARG A 38 -4.34 -14.12 -10.69
N CYS A 39 -3.66 -15.03 -10.00
CA CYS A 39 -2.90 -14.73 -8.80
C CYS A 39 -1.59 -14.02 -9.15
N ILE A 40 -1.30 -12.91 -8.46
CA ILE A 40 -0.05 -12.15 -8.57
C ILE A 40 0.96 -12.51 -7.46
N GLN A 41 0.73 -13.57 -6.73
CA GLN A 41 1.58 -14.07 -5.64
C GLN A 41 1.98 -13.00 -4.59
N CYS A 42 1.09 -12.05 -4.33
CA CYS A 42 1.35 -10.98 -3.34
C CYS A 42 1.36 -11.46 -1.89
N MET A 43 0.94 -12.68 -1.62
CA MET A 43 0.93 -13.37 -0.33
C MET A 43 0.04 -12.74 0.76
N HIS A 44 -0.82 -11.74 0.45
CA HIS A 44 -1.73 -11.13 1.45
C HIS A 44 -2.64 -12.17 2.10
N CYS A 45 -3.21 -13.07 1.29
CA CYS A 45 -4.07 -14.14 1.77
C CYS A 45 -3.34 -15.12 2.71
N ALA A 46 -2.09 -15.49 2.39
CA ALA A 46 -1.28 -16.32 3.25
C ALA A 46 -0.91 -15.62 4.56
N GLY A 47 -0.45 -14.34 4.46
CA GLY A 47 -0.08 -13.55 5.64
C GLY A 47 -1.20 -13.39 6.66
N ALA A 48 -2.46 -13.33 6.20
CA ALA A 48 -3.64 -13.12 7.07
C ALA A 48 -4.40 -14.42 7.39
N CYS A 49 -3.99 -15.57 6.84
CA CYS A 49 -4.70 -16.83 7.10
C CYS A 49 -4.42 -17.35 8.51
N PRO A 50 -5.43 -17.40 9.42
CA PRO A 50 -5.21 -17.84 10.80
C PRO A 50 -4.90 -19.33 10.91
N ARG A 51 -5.19 -20.11 9.86
CA ARG A 51 -4.98 -21.56 9.81
C ARG A 51 -3.86 -21.95 8.84
N LYS A 52 -3.14 -20.98 8.27
CA LYS A 52 -2.11 -21.21 7.25
C LYS A 52 -2.58 -22.14 6.11
N ALA A 53 -3.83 -22.00 5.70
CA ALA A 53 -4.47 -22.90 4.72
C ALA A 53 -4.18 -22.53 3.25
N ILE A 54 -3.42 -21.47 2.98
CA ILE A 54 -3.09 -21.05 1.61
C ILE A 54 -1.80 -21.74 1.18
N ARG A 55 -1.85 -22.34 -0.01
CA ARG A 55 -0.72 -23.09 -0.62
C ARG A 55 -0.44 -22.57 -2.03
N PHE A 56 0.78 -22.85 -2.48
CA PHE A 56 1.23 -22.59 -3.86
C PHE A 56 1.95 -23.81 -4.39
N GLU A 57 1.54 -24.31 -5.56
CA GLU A 57 2.08 -25.54 -6.15
C GLU A 57 3.62 -25.54 -6.28
N GLU A 58 4.20 -24.38 -6.52
CA GLU A 58 5.62 -24.18 -6.79
C GLU A 58 6.44 -23.92 -5.52
N LEU A 59 5.79 -23.86 -4.34
CA LEU A 59 6.45 -23.50 -3.09
C LEU A 59 6.10 -24.48 -1.97
N PRO A 60 7.08 -25.00 -1.25
CA PRO A 60 6.82 -25.79 -0.04
C PRO A 60 6.20 -24.91 1.07
N GLU A 61 5.53 -25.54 2.02
CA GLU A 61 4.80 -24.83 3.08
C GLU A 61 5.68 -23.88 3.88
N GLU A 62 6.85 -24.31 4.27
CA GLU A 62 7.82 -23.52 5.02
C GLU A 62 8.34 -22.29 4.24
N ALA A 63 8.32 -22.35 2.92
CA ALA A 63 8.62 -21.18 2.09
C ALA A 63 7.44 -20.20 2.05
N VAL A 64 6.19 -20.69 2.02
CA VAL A 64 5.00 -19.83 2.07
C VAL A 64 4.89 -19.12 3.41
N TYR A 65 5.23 -19.80 4.50
CA TYR A 65 5.17 -19.34 5.89
C TYR A 65 6.55 -19.41 6.57
N PRO A 66 7.53 -18.62 6.11
CA PRO A 66 8.87 -18.64 6.70
C PRO A 66 8.84 -18.18 8.16
N GLN A 67 9.81 -18.61 8.94
CA GLN A 67 10.05 -18.02 10.25
C GLN A 67 10.71 -16.64 10.10
N LEU A 68 10.37 -15.71 10.99
CA LEU A 68 11.06 -14.43 11.05
C LEU A 68 12.46 -14.63 11.66
N PRO A 69 13.45 -13.83 11.22
CA PRO A 69 14.86 -14.06 11.57
C PRO A 69 15.22 -13.69 13.02
N GLY A 70 14.33 -13.04 13.78
CA GLY A 70 14.60 -12.55 15.13
C GLY A 70 15.32 -11.20 15.19
N GLU A 71 15.66 -10.61 14.03
CA GLU A 71 16.30 -9.31 13.95
C GLU A 71 15.25 -8.22 13.73
N PRO A 72 15.09 -7.23 14.64
CA PRO A 72 13.94 -6.31 14.63
C PRO A 72 13.73 -5.55 13.31
N LEU A 73 14.81 -5.12 12.64
CA LEU A 73 14.72 -4.40 11.37
C LEU A 73 14.27 -5.33 10.24
N GLU A 74 14.82 -6.53 10.18
CA GLU A 74 14.45 -7.51 9.17
C GLU A 74 12.99 -7.96 9.37
N GLU A 75 12.59 -8.21 10.60
CA GLU A 75 11.20 -8.54 10.94
C GLU A 75 10.23 -7.44 10.52
N LEU A 76 10.55 -6.18 10.77
CA LEU A 76 9.75 -5.04 10.36
C LEU A 76 9.57 -5.01 8.83
N ILE A 77 10.66 -5.16 8.08
CA ILE A 77 10.63 -5.16 6.61
C ILE A 77 9.83 -6.36 6.09
N GLN A 78 10.05 -7.55 6.64
CA GLN A 78 9.40 -8.78 6.19
C GLN A 78 7.93 -8.87 6.58
N SER A 79 7.52 -8.26 7.69
CA SER A 79 6.13 -8.24 8.17
C SER A 79 5.27 -7.13 7.56
N ARG A 80 5.86 -6.03 7.07
CA ARG A 80 5.13 -4.92 6.46
C ARG A 80 4.25 -5.40 5.29
N ARG A 81 2.99 -4.93 5.27
CA ARG A 81 2.02 -5.24 4.20
C ARG A 81 1.29 -3.97 3.76
N SER A 82 0.84 -3.97 2.51
CA SER A 82 -0.07 -2.93 2.01
C SER A 82 -1.45 -3.14 2.60
N ILE A 83 -1.83 -2.30 3.55
CA ILE A 83 -3.15 -2.30 4.19
C ILE A 83 -4.12 -1.54 3.29
N ARG A 84 -5.25 -2.16 2.96
CA ARG A 84 -6.29 -1.60 2.07
C ARG A 84 -7.67 -1.52 2.72
N HIS A 85 -7.74 -1.81 4.01
CA HIS A 85 -8.94 -1.67 4.82
C HIS A 85 -8.57 -0.97 6.11
N PHE A 86 -8.97 0.29 6.22
CA PHE A 86 -8.65 1.14 7.36
C PHE A 86 -9.87 1.33 8.26
N SER A 87 -9.62 1.50 9.55
CA SER A 87 -10.62 1.99 10.50
C SER A 87 -10.72 3.52 10.38
N ASP A 88 -11.82 4.08 10.90
CA ASP A 88 -12.03 5.54 10.92
C ASP A 88 -11.15 6.25 11.96
N ARG A 89 -10.43 5.49 12.81
CA ARG A 89 -9.51 6.05 13.80
C ARG A 89 -8.33 6.75 13.14
N LEU A 90 -8.17 8.03 13.46
CA LEU A 90 -7.02 8.81 13.03
C LEU A 90 -5.75 8.35 13.77
N PRO A 91 -4.59 8.36 13.09
CA PRO A 91 -3.30 8.28 13.77
C PRO A 91 -3.12 9.44 14.75
N GLU A 92 -2.20 9.32 15.70
CA GLU A 92 -1.80 10.44 16.53
C GLU A 92 -0.90 11.39 15.71
N LYS A 93 -1.24 12.70 15.69
CA LYS A 93 -0.44 13.69 14.92
C LYS A 93 1.03 13.73 15.35
N THR A 94 1.27 13.60 16.65
CA THR A 94 2.62 13.55 17.22
C THR A 94 3.42 12.35 16.73
N ALA A 95 2.77 11.20 16.57
CA ALA A 95 3.40 9.99 16.05
C ALA A 95 3.77 10.15 14.56
N VAL A 96 2.85 10.71 13.75
CA VAL A 96 3.12 10.99 12.33
C VAL A 96 4.23 12.06 12.19
N GLN A 97 4.20 13.13 12.99
CA GLN A 97 5.23 14.16 12.95
C GLN A 97 6.59 13.59 13.35
N HIS A 98 6.66 12.81 14.41
CA HIS A 98 7.89 12.14 14.81
C HIS A 98 8.47 11.26 13.69
N ALA A 99 7.62 10.49 13.01
CA ALA A 99 8.05 9.67 11.88
C ALA A 99 8.58 10.53 10.72
N LEU A 100 7.93 11.67 10.41
CA LEU A 100 8.41 12.64 9.42
C LEU A 100 9.78 13.21 9.78
N ASP A 101 9.99 13.58 11.06
CA ASP A 101 11.24 14.15 11.56
C ASP A 101 12.38 13.13 11.44
N VAL A 102 12.13 11.87 11.75
CA VAL A 102 13.12 10.80 11.60
C VAL A 102 13.35 10.48 10.11
N ALA A 103 12.30 10.46 9.28
CA ALA A 103 12.45 10.26 7.83
C ALA A 103 13.25 11.39 7.14
N ALA A 104 13.39 12.55 7.77
CA ALA A 104 14.25 13.65 7.28
C ALA A 104 15.75 13.28 7.22
N TYR A 105 16.16 12.19 7.88
CA TYR A 105 17.51 11.64 7.77
C TYR A 105 17.72 10.81 6.48
N ALA A 106 16.69 10.63 5.65
CA ALA A 106 16.82 9.96 4.37
C ALA A 106 17.87 10.65 3.49
N PRO A 107 18.75 9.90 2.81
CA PRO A 107 19.74 10.49 1.92
C PRO A 107 19.05 11.18 0.73
N SER A 108 19.67 12.23 0.22
CA SER A 108 19.23 12.92 -0.98
C SER A 108 20.41 13.38 -1.82
N GLY A 109 20.23 13.54 -3.14
CA GLY A 109 21.26 13.98 -4.04
C GLY A 109 21.89 15.30 -3.59
N LYS A 110 23.21 15.32 -3.37
CA LYS A 110 23.96 16.48 -2.81
C LYS A 110 23.31 17.08 -1.55
N ASN A 111 22.58 16.26 -0.78
CA ASN A 111 21.85 16.67 0.42
C ASN A 111 20.85 17.82 0.18
N GLN A 112 20.27 17.90 -1.03
CA GLN A 112 19.35 18.99 -1.38
C GLN A 112 18.04 18.95 -0.61
N ARG A 113 17.53 17.75 -0.25
CA ARG A 113 16.27 17.59 0.48
C ARG A 113 15.13 18.40 -0.15
N ALA A 114 15.05 18.37 -1.50
CA ALA A 114 14.17 19.23 -2.28
C ALA A 114 12.69 18.84 -2.24
N PHE A 115 12.34 17.70 -1.65
CA PHE A 115 10.96 17.25 -1.55
C PHE A 115 10.24 17.77 -0.31
N ARG A 116 8.91 17.81 -0.37
CA ARG A 116 8.02 18.27 0.70
C ARG A 116 6.87 17.31 0.87
N TYR A 117 6.24 17.36 2.04
CA TYR A 117 5.07 16.56 2.40
C TYR A 117 3.84 17.44 2.49
N THR A 118 2.73 16.99 1.88
CA THR A 118 1.38 17.47 2.15
C THR A 118 0.62 16.39 2.89
N ILE A 119 0.08 16.70 4.05
CA ILE A 119 -0.69 15.75 4.86
C ILE A 119 -2.17 16.06 4.71
N VAL A 120 -2.91 15.15 4.07
CA VAL A 120 -4.37 15.19 4.01
C VAL A 120 -4.91 14.46 5.23
N TRP A 121 -5.42 15.23 6.20
CA TRP A 121 -5.73 14.76 7.54
C TRP A 121 -7.22 14.75 7.83
N GLY A 122 -7.73 13.61 8.22
CA GLY A 122 -9.14 13.40 8.53
C GLY A 122 -9.90 12.73 7.39
N LYS A 123 -10.80 11.82 7.75
CA LYS A 123 -11.58 11.02 6.79
C LYS A 123 -12.30 11.91 5.78
N ASN A 124 -13.01 12.93 6.25
CA ASN A 124 -13.76 13.85 5.37
C ASN A 124 -12.85 14.56 4.37
N LYS A 125 -11.62 14.93 4.77
CA LYS A 125 -10.66 15.59 3.89
C LYS A 125 -10.09 14.64 2.83
N VAL A 126 -9.87 13.39 3.21
CA VAL A 126 -9.43 12.35 2.27
C VAL A 126 -10.56 11.98 1.31
N GLU A 127 -11.79 11.90 1.77
CA GLU A 127 -12.97 11.69 0.93
C GLU A 127 -13.20 12.86 -0.03
N GLU A 128 -13.05 14.11 0.41
CA GLU A 128 -13.10 15.29 -0.46
C GLU A 128 -12.06 15.22 -1.59
N LEU A 129 -10.81 14.86 -1.27
CA LEU A 129 -9.76 14.65 -2.27
C LEU A 129 -10.15 13.54 -3.27
N ARG A 130 -10.62 12.41 -2.77
CA ARG A 130 -11.11 11.30 -3.59
C ARG A 130 -12.20 11.76 -4.54
N ASP A 131 -13.21 12.44 -4.04
CA ASP A 131 -14.38 12.82 -4.82
C ASP A 131 -14.04 13.84 -5.91
N ARG A 132 -13.10 14.78 -5.64
CA ARG A 132 -12.51 15.68 -6.64
C ARG A 132 -11.79 14.90 -7.76
N CYS A 133 -10.95 13.93 -7.39
CA CYS A 133 -10.29 13.07 -8.35
C CYS A 133 -11.30 12.28 -9.21
N MET A 134 -12.35 11.73 -8.58
CA MET A 134 -13.39 10.98 -9.29
C MET A 134 -14.22 11.85 -10.23
N ALA A 135 -14.48 13.10 -9.85
CA ALA A 135 -15.21 14.06 -10.70
C ALA A 135 -14.42 14.34 -11.99
N LEU A 136 -13.15 14.66 -11.88
CA LEU A 136 -12.27 14.92 -13.03
C LEU A 136 -12.09 13.66 -13.90
N CYS A 137 -11.90 12.50 -13.28
CA CYS A 137 -11.80 11.25 -14.03
C CYS A 137 -13.06 10.94 -14.86
N ARG A 138 -14.25 11.26 -14.34
CA ARG A 138 -15.52 11.11 -15.10
C ARG A 138 -15.64 12.13 -16.22
N GLU A 139 -15.35 13.39 -15.93
CA GLU A 139 -15.48 14.50 -16.87
C GLU A 139 -14.58 14.31 -18.10
N TYR A 140 -13.33 13.92 -17.89
CA TYR A 140 -12.33 13.78 -18.95
C TYR A 140 -12.14 12.36 -19.47
N GLY A 141 -12.82 11.36 -18.91
CA GLY A 141 -12.69 9.95 -19.32
C GLY A 141 -11.34 9.32 -18.97
N GLU A 142 -10.57 9.93 -18.08
CA GLU A 142 -9.28 9.42 -17.62
C GLU A 142 -9.45 8.43 -16.46
N ALA A 143 -8.60 7.38 -16.42
CA ALA A 143 -8.67 6.31 -15.42
C ALA A 143 -10.11 5.85 -15.11
N PRO A 144 -10.91 5.48 -16.13
CA PRO A 144 -12.35 5.26 -15.99
C PRO A 144 -12.72 4.10 -15.07
N GLU A 145 -11.76 3.25 -14.74
CA GLU A 145 -11.92 2.16 -13.77
C GLU A 145 -12.13 2.69 -12.33
N LEU A 146 -11.53 3.81 -11.96
CA LEU A 146 -11.61 4.35 -10.60
C LEU A 146 -13.05 4.73 -10.21
N PRO A 147 -13.76 5.61 -10.96
CA PRO A 147 -15.15 5.94 -10.62
C PRO A 147 -16.12 4.77 -10.79
N LYS A 148 -15.85 3.84 -11.72
CA LYS A 148 -16.67 2.62 -11.90
C LYS A 148 -16.56 1.67 -10.72
N LEU A 149 -15.36 1.48 -10.16
CA LEU A 149 -15.13 0.63 -9.01
C LEU A 149 -15.64 1.29 -7.72
N LEU A 150 -15.45 2.60 -7.57
CA LEU A 150 -16.00 3.34 -6.42
C LEU A 150 -17.54 3.23 -6.37
N ALA A 151 -18.22 3.33 -7.51
CA ALA A 151 -19.67 3.14 -7.58
C ALA A 151 -20.13 1.73 -7.16
N LYS A 152 -19.22 0.74 -7.20
CA LYS A 152 -19.44 -0.63 -6.72
C LYS A 152 -18.92 -0.85 -5.27
N GLY A 153 -18.57 0.22 -4.57
CA GLY A 153 -18.07 0.15 -3.19
C GLY A 153 -16.57 -0.14 -3.04
N THR A 154 -15.80 -0.11 -4.14
CA THR A 154 -14.35 -0.36 -4.10
C THR A 154 -13.58 0.93 -4.35
N ASP A 155 -13.01 1.49 -3.30
CA ASP A 155 -12.15 2.68 -3.36
C ASP A 155 -10.68 2.27 -3.55
N LEU A 156 -10.16 2.42 -4.77
CA LEU A 156 -8.76 2.16 -5.08
C LEU A 156 -7.85 3.37 -4.86
N LEU A 157 -8.42 4.58 -4.78
CA LEU A 157 -7.62 5.80 -4.64
C LEU A 157 -7.13 6.00 -3.22
N THR A 158 -8.01 5.79 -2.23
CA THR A 158 -7.71 6.03 -0.82
C THR A 158 -7.88 4.82 0.09
N CYS A 159 -8.53 3.75 -0.40
CA CYS A 159 -8.88 2.55 0.38
C CYS A 159 -9.62 2.89 1.70
N GLY A 160 -10.29 4.05 1.78
CA GLY A 160 -10.93 4.55 2.98
C GLY A 160 -9.98 4.96 4.10
N ALA A 161 -8.71 5.23 3.80
CA ALA A 161 -7.73 5.68 4.80
C ALA A 161 -8.14 7.04 5.40
N PRO A 162 -7.98 7.24 6.71
CA PRO A 162 -8.32 8.51 7.36
C PRO A 162 -7.21 9.57 7.21
N CYS A 163 -6.05 9.19 6.69
CA CYS A 163 -4.93 10.08 6.44
C CYS A 163 -4.18 9.68 5.17
N MET A 164 -3.73 10.67 4.40
CA MET A 164 -2.80 10.46 3.28
C MET A 164 -1.60 11.38 3.42
N ILE A 165 -0.42 10.85 3.15
CA ILE A 165 0.83 11.61 3.08
C ILE A 165 1.22 11.66 1.61
N VAL A 166 1.25 12.86 1.06
CA VAL A 166 1.60 13.13 -0.34
C VAL A 166 2.97 13.76 -0.39
N VAL A 167 3.85 13.23 -1.24
CA VAL A 167 5.21 13.76 -1.39
C VAL A 167 5.35 14.37 -2.77
N HIS A 168 5.84 15.60 -2.82
CA HIS A 168 6.06 16.34 -4.05
C HIS A 168 7.44 16.97 -4.07
N SER A 169 7.96 17.23 -5.25
CA SER A 169 9.26 17.87 -5.47
C SER A 169 9.26 18.70 -6.75
N PRO A 170 10.12 19.73 -6.84
CA PRO A 170 10.38 20.46 -8.08
C PRO A 170 10.90 19.50 -9.19
N ASP A 171 10.56 19.82 -10.44
CA ASP A 171 10.99 19.03 -11.60
C ASP A 171 12.47 19.24 -11.91
N ASP A 172 13.01 20.40 -11.57
CA ASP A 172 14.38 20.82 -11.83
C ASP A 172 15.39 20.46 -10.71
N CYS A 173 14.93 19.80 -9.64
CA CYS A 173 15.85 19.33 -8.61
C CYS A 173 16.65 18.10 -9.09
N LEU A 174 17.78 17.80 -8.44
CA LEU A 174 18.74 16.77 -8.90
C LEU A 174 18.11 15.38 -9.07
N ASN A 175 17.27 14.95 -8.10
CA ASN A 175 16.63 13.65 -8.10
C ASN A 175 15.13 13.78 -7.77
N PRO A 176 14.33 14.31 -8.70
CA PRO A 176 12.92 14.65 -8.40
C PRO A 176 12.05 13.44 -8.05
N VAL A 177 12.46 12.23 -8.41
CA VAL A 177 11.69 11.00 -8.17
C VAL A 177 12.33 10.13 -7.09
N LEU A 178 13.66 9.97 -7.10
CA LEU A 178 14.36 9.03 -6.22
C LEU A 178 14.36 9.52 -4.76
N ASP A 179 14.75 10.77 -4.52
CA ASP A 179 14.84 11.31 -3.16
C ASP A 179 13.48 11.25 -2.42
N PRO A 180 12.34 11.66 -3.04
CA PRO A 180 11.02 11.48 -2.45
C PRO A 180 10.66 10.03 -2.14
N ALA A 181 11.00 9.10 -3.04
CA ALA A 181 10.70 7.68 -2.85
C ALA A 181 11.50 7.07 -1.69
N ILE A 182 12.79 7.42 -1.57
CA ILE A 182 13.63 6.99 -0.45
C ILE A 182 13.08 7.54 0.88
N GLY A 183 12.75 8.83 0.93
CA GLY A 183 12.17 9.46 2.13
C GLY A 183 10.85 8.83 2.54
N LEU A 184 9.96 8.57 1.57
CA LEU A 184 8.66 7.95 1.85
C LEU A 184 8.80 6.49 2.27
N ALA A 185 9.76 5.74 1.74
CA ALA A 185 10.01 4.35 2.13
C ALA A 185 10.50 4.24 3.58
N GLN A 186 11.39 5.15 4.00
CA GLN A 186 11.81 5.21 5.41
C GLN A 186 10.66 5.63 6.32
N LEU A 187 9.88 6.64 5.91
CA LEU A 187 8.68 7.06 6.64
C LEU A 187 7.68 5.91 6.80
N GLU A 188 7.46 5.12 5.75
CA GLU A 188 6.56 3.95 5.82
C GLU A 188 6.99 2.98 6.92
N LEU A 189 8.27 2.61 6.98
CA LEU A 189 8.78 1.70 8.00
C LEU A 189 8.60 2.24 9.42
N LEU A 190 8.83 3.54 9.62
CA LEU A 190 8.63 4.20 10.92
C LEU A 190 7.15 4.17 11.35
N LEU A 191 6.22 4.45 10.43
CA LEU A 191 4.78 4.41 10.70
C LEU A 191 4.32 2.98 11.03
N VAL A 192 4.83 1.98 10.30
CA VAL A 192 4.53 0.56 10.55
C VAL A 192 5.09 0.12 11.89
N HIS A 193 6.30 0.55 12.26
CA HIS A 193 6.88 0.30 13.59
C HIS A 193 6.01 0.85 14.73
N GLN A 194 5.30 1.96 14.49
CA GLN A 194 4.35 2.55 15.42
C GLN A 194 2.97 1.86 15.42
N GLY A 195 2.82 0.74 14.70
CA GLY A 195 1.57 -0.02 14.61
C GLY A 195 0.54 0.53 13.63
N LEU A 196 0.92 1.46 12.75
CA LEU A 196 0.07 1.98 11.70
C LEU A 196 0.10 1.09 10.45
N GLY A 197 -1.01 0.98 9.78
CA GLY A 197 -1.12 0.38 8.46
C GLY A 197 -0.83 1.42 7.38
N THR A 198 -0.20 0.97 6.30
CA THR A 198 0.19 1.82 5.16
C THR A 198 -0.13 1.15 3.82
N CYS A 199 -0.35 1.96 2.79
CA CYS A 199 -0.39 1.49 1.41
C CYS A 199 0.02 2.61 0.45
N TRP A 200 0.88 2.31 -0.53
CA TRP A 200 1.30 3.27 -1.54
C TRP A 200 0.15 3.65 -2.46
N GLY A 201 -0.07 4.98 -2.63
CA GLY A 201 -1.18 5.58 -3.38
C GLY A 201 -0.82 5.91 -4.83
N GLY A 202 -0.48 4.88 -5.63
CA GLY A 202 -0.06 5.07 -7.02
C GLY A 202 -1.11 5.76 -7.89
N TYR A 203 -2.38 5.49 -7.68
CA TYR A 203 -3.48 6.15 -8.42
C TYR A 203 -3.57 7.65 -8.15
N LEU A 204 -3.35 8.10 -6.91
CA LEU A 204 -3.35 9.53 -6.63
C LEU A 204 -2.24 10.25 -7.40
N ARG A 205 -1.05 9.65 -7.47
CA ARG A 205 0.04 10.19 -8.30
C ARG A 205 -0.40 10.31 -9.76
N GLN A 206 -0.91 9.24 -10.37
CA GLN A 206 -1.36 9.25 -11.77
C GLN A 206 -2.43 10.30 -12.05
N VAL A 207 -3.44 10.42 -11.18
CA VAL A 207 -4.50 11.43 -11.31
C VAL A 207 -3.95 12.83 -11.16
N SER A 208 -3.05 13.07 -10.20
CA SER A 208 -2.42 14.40 -10.01
C SER A 208 -1.49 14.80 -11.16
N ASP A 209 -0.85 13.85 -11.85
CA ASP A 209 -0.06 14.11 -13.05
C ASP A 209 -0.95 14.64 -14.20
N ARG A 210 -2.19 14.12 -14.32
CA ARG A 210 -3.14 14.52 -15.36
C ARG A 210 -3.85 15.83 -15.06
N PHE A 211 -4.17 16.09 -13.78
CA PHE A 211 -5.04 17.19 -13.37
C PHE A 211 -4.30 18.18 -12.46
N PRO A 212 -3.90 19.36 -13.00
CA PRO A 212 -3.28 20.44 -12.22
C PRO A 212 -4.13 20.88 -11.03
N GLU A 213 -5.47 20.81 -11.16
CA GLU A 213 -6.44 21.15 -10.12
C GLU A 213 -6.23 20.31 -8.85
N ILE A 214 -5.86 19.05 -9.00
CA ILE A 214 -5.55 18.18 -7.85
C ILE A 214 -4.23 18.60 -7.21
N ARG A 215 -3.21 18.97 -8.00
CA ARG A 215 -1.96 19.50 -7.46
C ARG A 215 -2.18 20.79 -6.70
N SER A 216 -2.98 21.71 -7.26
CA SER A 216 -3.34 22.98 -6.60
C SER A 216 -4.10 22.73 -5.29
N TYR A 217 -5.08 21.81 -5.30
CA TYR A 217 -5.81 21.42 -4.08
C TYR A 217 -4.89 20.84 -2.99
N LEU A 218 -3.87 20.10 -3.38
CA LEU A 218 -2.86 19.55 -2.48
C LEU A 218 -1.79 20.56 -2.04
N GLY A 219 -1.84 21.80 -2.53
CA GLY A 219 -0.85 22.83 -2.24
C GLY A 219 0.53 22.54 -2.86
N VAL A 220 0.56 21.78 -3.95
CA VAL A 220 1.79 21.48 -4.69
C VAL A 220 2.16 22.73 -5.51
N PRO A 221 3.37 23.32 -5.32
CA PRO A 221 3.79 24.50 -6.06
C PRO A 221 3.85 24.26 -7.58
N GLU A 222 3.72 25.35 -8.35
CA GLU A 222 4.00 25.33 -9.79
C GLU A 222 5.43 24.84 -10.06
N GLY A 223 5.64 24.08 -11.14
CA GLY A 223 6.93 23.43 -11.44
C GLY A 223 7.27 22.26 -10.53
N SER A 224 6.33 21.82 -9.69
CA SER A 224 6.46 20.61 -8.87
C SER A 224 5.38 19.60 -9.21
N HIS A 225 5.69 18.32 -9.00
CA HIS A 225 4.73 17.23 -9.17
C HIS A 225 4.66 16.31 -7.95
N VAL A 226 3.50 15.68 -7.78
CA VAL A 226 3.35 14.58 -6.81
C VAL A 226 4.20 13.39 -7.29
N ARG A 227 5.15 12.96 -6.46
CA ARG A 227 6.05 11.84 -6.81
C ARG A 227 5.55 10.52 -6.25
N CYS A 228 5.05 10.57 -5.05
CA CYS A 228 4.47 9.41 -4.38
C CYS A 228 3.43 9.85 -3.34
N ALA A 229 2.62 8.90 -2.90
CA ALA A 229 1.66 9.10 -1.83
C ALA A 229 1.56 7.82 -0.97
N LEU A 230 1.19 7.98 0.29
CA LEU A 230 0.98 6.90 1.24
C LEU A 230 -0.37 7.08 1.94
N MET A 231 -1.20 6.06 1.89
CA MET A 231 -2.39 5.92 2.73
C MET A 231 -1.94 5.50 4.12
N VAL A 232 -2.49 6.10 5.18
CA VAL A 232 -2.05 5.86 6.55
C VAL A 232 -3.26 5.77 7.49
N GLY A 233 -3.25 4.79 8.40
CA GLY A 233 -4.29 4.61 9.41
C GLY A 233 -4.13 3.30 10.17
N TYR A 234 -5.09 2.93 10.98
CA TYR A 234 -5.12 1.63 11.64
C TYR A 234 -5.86 0.62 10.77
N ALA A 235 -5.30 -0.59 10.64
CA ALA A 235 -5.96 -1.67 9.91
C ALA A 235 -7.31 -2.03 10.55
N LYS A 236 -8.35 -2.23 9.73
CA LYS A 236 -9.70 -2.58 10.19
C LYS A 236 -9.86 -4.09 10.22
N GLY A 237 -9.84 -4.65 11.43
CA GLY A 237 -10.26 -6.05 11.69
C GLY A 237 -9.36 -7.14 11.12
N GLU A 238 -8.31 -6.78 10.40
CA GLU A 238 -7.41 -7.72 9.74
C GLU A 238 -6.01 -7.60 10.31
N LYS A 239 -5.52 -8.72 10.86
CA LYS A 239 -4.14 -8.82 11.33
C LYS A 239 -3.39 -9.75 10.37
N TYR A 240 -2.23 -9.30 9.93
CA TYR A 240 -1.28 -10.17 9.22
C TYR A 240 -0.49 -10.94 10.27
N LEU A 241 -0.89 -12.18 10.49
CA LEU A 241 -0.40 -13.00 11.60
C LEU A 241 0.86 -13.78 11.25
N ASN A 242 1.12 -13.94 9.96
CA ASN A 242 2.19 -14.79 9.48
C ASN A 242 3.17 -14.00 8.61
N PRO A 243 4.47 -14.23 8.71
CA PRO A 243 5.42 -13.85 7.67
C PRO A 243 5.04 -14.56 6.36
N VAL A 244 5.48 -14.06 5.23
CA VAL A 244 5.15 -14.62 3.93
C VAL A 244 6.38 -14.70 3.04
N TRP A 245 6.34 -15.63 2.11
CA TRP A 245 7.39 -15.81 1.12
C TRP A 245 7.55 -14.59 0.19
N ARG A 246 8.80 -14.35 -0.16
CA ARG A 246 9.23 -13.51 -1.28
C ARG A 246 10.33 -14.25 -2.04
N PRO A 247 10.43 -14.08 -3.37
CA PRO A 247 11.55 -14.60 -4.12
C PRO A 247 12.85 -14.01 -3.57
N LYS A 248 13.91 -14.81 -3.60
CA LYS A 248 15.25 -14.31 -3.29
C LYS A 248 15.63 -13.23 -4.31
N ALA A 249 16.46 -12.29 -3.88
CA ALA A 249 17.01 -11.30 -4.80
C ALA A 249 17.82 -12.00 -5.89
N ASP A 250 17.57 -11.61 -7.13
CA ASP A 250 18.40 -11.97 -8.27
C ASP A 250 19.55 -10.96 -8.34
N ALA A 251 20.79 -11.44 -8.19
CA ALA A 251 21.98 -10.60 -8.15
C ALA A 251 23.09 -11.23 -8.96
N LEU A 252 23.63 -10.46 -9.90
CA LEU A 252 24.87 -10.81 -10.60
C LEU A 252 26.07 -10.28 -9.80
N TRP A 253 26.92 -11.20 -9.36
CA TRP A 253 28.19 -10.88 -8.70
C TRP A 253 29.30 -10.84 -9.75
N LEU A 254 29.93 -9.68 -9.92
CA LEU A 254 31.13 -9.53 -10.75
C LEU A 254 32.32 -9.63 -9.80
N GLU A 255 33.01 -10.77 -9.85
CA GLU A 255 34.15 -11.08 -8.98
C GLU A 255 35.44 -11.07 -9.83
N GLU A 256 36.61 -10.79 -9.20
CA GLU A 256 37.92 -10.80 -9.85
C GLU A 256 38.35 -12.22 -10.22
#